data_b8057c5fe149a862eae13b5a618a49ad
#
_entry.id   b8057c5fe149a862eae13b5a618a49ad
#
_cell.length_a   1.000
_cell.length_b   1.000
_cell.length_c   1.000
_cell.angle_alpha   90.00
_cell.angle_beta   90.00
_cell.angle_gamma   90.00
#
_symmetry.space_group_name_H-M   'P 1'
#
loop_
_entity.id
_entity.type
_entity.pdbx_description
1 polymer ?
#
loop_
_entity_poly.entity_id
_entity_poly.type
_entity_poly.pdbx_seq_one_letter_code
_entity_poly.pdbx_strand_id
1 'polypeptide(L)'
;MKSVLKNLFIAILIVALLITGAYFLLQKVTMHGEEIPVPDLSNLTVAEASDLAAQKEMEVEVTDSVFVKRMKRGAVYRQNPVPGSKVKKGRRIHVTINAVNPKEITIPDLVGHSMRQAKAELMSRGLVLGRLIYVKDIATNNVIRQLHDGNDVTPGSVIESESVIDLVVGLNSRDASTIAPYLPGLKYLSAVEAVHDHSLNVGNVTFDETVNSYEDSLNAVVYNQEPMPNDSIIVNMGDSLHLYLTLDHSRIPVLPVEEEVVDSLEIVAYE
;
A
#
# COMPACT_ATOMS: atom_id res chain seq x y z
N MET A 1 -19.97 74.33 -16.23
CA MET A 1 -18.81 73.47 -16.03
C MET A 1 -18.53 73.15 -14.55
N LYS A 2 -18.46 74.09 -13.62
CA LYS A 2 -18.16 73.82 -12.17
C LYS A 2 -19.09 72.86 -11.46
N SER A 3 -20.44 72.90 -11.77
CA SER A 3 -21.41 71.99 -11.14
C SER A 3 -21.29 70.56 -11.66
N VAL A 4 -20.95 70.34 -12.94
CA VAL A 4 -20.74 69.00 -13.50
C VAL A 4 -19.52 68.33 -12.88
N LEU A 5 -18.45 69.11 -12.72
CA LEU A 5 -17.22 68.62 -12.08
C LEU A 5 -17.44 68.25 -10.61
N LYS A 6 -18.24 69.07 -9.89
CA LYS A 6 -18.63 68.81 -8.50
C LYS A 6 -19.44 67.54 -8.39
N ASN A 7 -20.44 67.33 -9.25
CA ASN A 7 -21.29 66.13 -9.22
C ASN A 7 -20.51 64.86 -9.61
N LEU A 8 -19.56 64.96 -10.57
CA LEU A 8 -18.68 63.88 -10.92
C LEU A 8 -17.77 63.46 -9.76
N PHE A 9 -17.20 64.50 -9.07
CA PHE A 9 -16.38 64.23 -7.87
C PHE A 9 -17.15 63.54 -6.76
N ILE A 10 -18.41 64.00 -6.49
CA ILE A 10 -19.29 63.36 -5.49
C ILE A 10 -19.62 61.91 -5.90
N ALA A 11 -19.92 61.65 -7.18
CA ALA A 11 -20.20 60.32 -7.68
C ALA A 11 -18.99 59.37 -7.50
N ILE A 12 -17.77 59.83 -7.81
CA ILE A 12 -16.56 59.05 -7.62
C ILE A 12 -16.35 58.76 -6.12
N LEU A 13 -16.59 59.74 -5.24
CA LEU A 13 -16.45 59.56 -3.79
C LEU A 13 -17.43 58.56 -3.23
N ILE A 14 -18.68 58.57 -3.69
CA ILE A 14 -19.70 57.58 -3.31
C ILE A 14 -19.29 56.18 -3.78
N VAL A 15 -18.83 56.00 -5.02
CA VAL A 15 -18.38 54.74 -5.57
C VAL A 15 -17.16 54.20 -4.78
N ALA A 16 -16.19 55.09 -4.46
CA ALA A 16 -15.03 54.73 -3.64
C ALA A 16 -15.43 54.28 -2.25
N LEU A 17 -16.42 54.94 -1.63
CA LEU A 17 -16.95 54.57 -0.31
C LEU A 17 -17.65 53.22 -0.34
N LEU A 18 -18.45 52.94 -1.39
CA LEU A 18 -19.13 51.63 -1.57
C LEU A 18 -18.14 50.49 -1.81
N ILE A 19 -17.10 50.73 -2.63
CA ILE A 19 -16.04 49.72 -2.86
C ILE A 19 -15.28 49.42 -1.56
N THR A 20 -14.91 50.46 -0.80
CA THR A 20 -14.22 50.32 0.48
C THR A 20 -15.10 49.58 1.49
N GLY A 21 -16.38 49.93 1.60
CA GLY A 21 -17.34 49.27 2.45
C GLY A 21 -17.54 47.80 2.08
N ALA A 22 -17.70 47.50 0.77
CA ALA A 22 -17.79 46.15 0.27
C ALA A 22 -16.52 45.32 0.55
N TYR A 23 -15.33 45.93 0.41
CA TYR A 23 -14.06 45.28 0.70
C TYR A 23 -13.97 44.85 2.19
N PHE A 24 -14.29 45.75 3.13
CA PHE A 24 -14.29 45.43 4.56
C PHE A 24 -15.37 44.38 4.93
N LEU A 25 -16.56 44.47 4.30
CA LEU A 25 -17.61 43.48 4.49
C LEU A 25 -17.17 42.10 4.00
N LEU A 26 -16.59 42.04 2.79
CA LEU A 26 -16.07 40.81 2.21
C LEU A 26 -14.96 40.22 3.08
N GLN A 27 -14.02 41.02 3.56
CA GLN A 27 -12.94 40.57 4.44
C GLN A 27 -13.48 39.89 5.71
N LYS A 28 -14.54 40.46 6.30
CA LYS A 28 -15.18 39.95 7.52
C LYS A 28 -16.01 38.70 7.26
N VAL A 29 -16.75 38.63 6.12
CA VAL A 29 -17.59 37.49 5.76
C VAL A 29 -16.76 36.31 5.25
N THR A 30 -15.68 36.56 4.52
CA THR A 30 -14.83 35.50 3.93
C THR A 30 -13.76 34.98 4.87
N MET A 31 -13.64 35.52 6.13
CA MET A 31 -12.59 35.12 7.09
C MET A 31 -11.20 35.06 6.42
N HIS A 32 -10.85 36.10 5.69
CA HIS A 32 -9.62 36.13 4.89
C HIS A 32 -8.39 36.08 5.82
N GLY A 33 -7.53 35.05 5.65
CA GLY A 33 -6.29 34.88 6.44
C GLY A 33 -6.41 33.97 7.67
N GLU A 34 -7.60 33.49 8.05
CA GLU A 34 -7.76 32.50 9.10
C GLU A 34 -7.65 31.09 8.51
N GLU A 35 -6.45 30.54 8.51
CA GLU A 35 -6.19 29.17 8.07
C GLU A 35 -5.79 28.31 9.27
N ILE A 36 -6.39 27.13 9.38
CA ILE A 36 -6.13 26.17 10.46
C ILE A 36 -5.52 24.91 9.83
N PRO A 37 -4.44 24.34 10.42
CA PRO A 37 -3.88 23.08 9.94
C PRO A 37 -4.83 21.93 10.23
N VAL A 38 -5.05 21.09 9.21
CA VAL A 38 -5.84 19.87 9.33
C VAL A 38 -5.12 18.88 10.24
N PRO A 39 -5.78 18.33 11.28
CA PRO A 39 -5.19 17.32 12.15
C PRO A 39 -4.98 16.00 11.40
N ASP A 40 -4.06 15.17 11.89
CA ASP A 40 -3.91 13.80 11.44
C ASP A 40 -4.98 12.93 12.12
N LEU A 41 -5.86 12.36 11.30
CA LEU A 41 -6.95 11.49 11.73
C LEU A 41 -6.65 10.01 11.43
N SER A 42 -5.49 9.68 10.87
CA SER A 42 -5.12 8.33 10.47
C SER A 42 -5.17 7.36 11.67
N ASN A 43 -5.70 6.16 11.43
CA ASN A 43 -5.86 5.09 12.43
C ASN A 43 -6.80 5.40 13.62
N LEU A 44 -7.39 6.59 13.70
CA LEU A 44 -8.42 6.91 14.70
C LEU A 44 -9.75 6.29 14.29
N THR A 45 -10.58 5.94 15.27
CA THR A 45 -11.99 5.64 15.00
C THR A 45 -12.73 6.90 14.55
N VAL A 46 -13.87 6.74 13.87
CA VAL A 46 -14.68 7.90 13.42
C VAL A 46 -15.05 8.81 14.59
N ALA A 47 -15.34 8.26 15.78
CA ALA A 47 -15.65 9.03 16.97
C ALA A 47 -14.45 9.87 17.42
N GLU A 48 -13.28 9.25 17.60
CA GLU A 48 -12.04 9.94 18.00
C GLU A 48 -11.64 10.99 16.95
N ALA A 49 -11.77 10.67 15.65
CA ALA A 49 -11.49 11.59 14.56
C ALA A 49 -12.44 12.81 14.58
N SER A 50 -13.74 12.58 14.84
CA SER A 50 -14.72 13.65 14.95
C SER A 50 -14.45 14.57 16.14
N ASP A 51 -14.09 14.01 17.29
CA ASP A 51 -13.75 14.78 18.48
C ASP A 51 -12.50 15.65 18.26
N LEU A 52 -11.47 15.08 17.62
CA LEU A 52 -10.24 15.80 17.30
C LEU A 52 -10.46 16.91 16.26
N ALA A 53 -11.27 16.65 15.24
CA ALA A 53 -11.64 17.64 14.22
C ALA A 53 -12.49 18.77 14.82
N ALA A 54 -13.46 18.43 15.69
CA ALA A 54 -14.31 19.42 16.37
C ALA A 54 -13.50 20.40 17.24
N GLN A 55 -12.44 19.93 17.91
CA GLN A 55 -11.52 20.80 18.68
C GLN A 55 -10.83 21.85 17.78
N LYS A 56 -10.76 21.59 16.47
CA LYS A 56 -10.21 22.50 15.44
C LYS A 56 -11.29 23.19 14.62
N GLU A 57 -12.55 23.17 15.10
CA GLU A 57 -13.70 23.75 14.39
C GLU A 57 -13.87 23.17 12.96
N MET A 58 -13.60 21.86 12.78
CA MET A 58 -13.78 21.10 11.54
C MET A 58 -14.78 19.97 11.74
N GLU A 59 -15.35 19.49 10.63
CA GLU A 59 -16.29 18.36 10.62
C GLU A 59 -15.68 17.17 9.90
N VAL A 60 -15.98 15.95 10.36
CA VAL A 60 -15.59 14.71 9.68
C VAL A 60 -16.80 14.15 8.94
N GLU A 61 -16.60 13.78 7.68
CA GLU A 61 -17.60 13.15 6.84
C GLU A 61 -17.02 11.85 6.25
N VAL A 62 -17.65 10.71 6.58
CA VAL A 62 -17.29 9.42 5.99
C VAL A 62 -17.88 9.35 4.59
N THR A 63 -17.02 9.31 3.58
CA THR A 63 -17.43 9.29 2.17
C THR A 63 -17.27 7.93 1.51
N ASP A 64 -16.38 7.07 2.06
CA ASP A 64 -16.07 5.78 1.47
C ASP A 64 -15.58 4.80 2.53
N SER A 65 -15.57 3.51 2.20
CA SER A 65 -14.99 2.47 3.03
C SER A 65 -14.22 1.45 2.18
N VAL A 66 -13.05 1.07 2.67
CA VAL A 66 -12.20 0.03 2.09
C VAL A 66 -11.96 -1.05 3.14
N PHE A 67 -11.83 -2.29 2.73
CA PHE A 67 -11.48 -3.34 3.67
C PHE A 67 -9.97 -3.61 3.66
N VAL A 68 -9.36 -3.50 4.85
CA VAL A 68 -7.95 -3.79 5.10
C VAL A 68 -7.85 -4.65 6.34
N LYS A 69 -7.54 -5.93 6.19
CA LYS A 69 -7.55 -6.92 7.29
C LYS A 69 -6.62 -6.55 8.46
N ARG A 70 -5.48 -5.94 8.17
CA ARG A 70 -4.46 -5.56 9.17
C ARG A 70 -4.77 -4.27 9.93
N MET A 71 -5.83 -3.55 9.56
CA MET A 71 -6.22 -2.29 10.16
C MET A 71 -7.46 -2.46 11.04
N LYS A 72 -7.53 -1.73 12.16
CA LYS A 72 -8.70 -1.73 13.04
C LYS A 72 -9.96 -1.38 12.25
N ARG A 73 -11.02 -2.16 12.40
CA ARG A 73 -12.32 -1.91 11.74
C ARG A 73 -12.89 -0.57 12.19
N GLY A 74 -13.44 0.20 11.25
CA GLY A 74 -13.98 1.53 11.49
C GLY A 74 -12.93 2.62 11.72
N ALA A 75 -11.63 2.33 11.60
CA ALA A 75 -10.59 3.32 11.69
C ALA A 75 -10.41 4.08 10.37
N VAL A 76 -9.99 5.34 10.45
CA VAL A 76 -9.72 6.19 9.29
C VAL A 76 -8.50 5.64 8.54
N TYR A 77 -8.73 5.22 7.30
CA TYR A 77 -7.72 4.73 6.38
C TYR A 77 -7.01 5.89 5.66
N ARG A 78 -7.78 6.86 5.17
CA ARG A 78 -7.28 8.03 4.46
C ARG A 78 -8.19 9.21 4.70
N GLN A 79 -7.64 10.40 4.66
CA GLN A 79 -8.37 11.66 4.78
C GLN A 79 -8.08 12.62 3.63
N ASN A 80 -9.03 13.50 3.35
CA ASN A 80 -8.89 14.61 2.41
C ASN A 80 -9.63 15.84 2.98
N PRO A 81 -8.94 16.97 3.27
CA PRO A 81 -7.53 17.27 2.96
C PRO A 81 -6.51 16.46 3.80
N VAL A 82 -5.29 16.35 3.25
CA VAL A 82 -4.20 15.63 3.93
C VAL A 82 -3.77 16.33 5.22
N PRO A 83 -3.21 15.63 6.21
CA PRO A 83 -2.71 16.23 7.46
C PRO A 83 -1.76 17.40 7.19
N GLY A 84 -1.87 18.45 8.00
CA GLY A 84 -1.05 19.65 7.87
C GLY A 84 -1.49 20.63 6.78
N SER A 85 -2.43 20.27 5.90
CA SER A 85 -3.01 21.21 4.93
C SER A 85 -3.69 22.38 5.64
N LYS A 86 -3.56 23.57 5.09
CA LYS A 86 -4.22 24.76 5.61
C LYS A 86 -5.61 24.93 5.05
N VAL A 87 -6.61 24.96 5.91
CA VAL A 87 -8.02 25.09 5.53
C VAL A 87 -8.74 26.14 6.37
N LYS A 88 -9.90 26.57 5.92
CA LYS A 88 -10.77 27.50 6.69
C LYS A 88 -11.55 26.73 7.76
N LYS A 89 -11.96 27.45 8.81
CA LYS A 89 -12.89 26.98 9.85
C LYS A 89 -14.17 26.41 9.20
N GLY A 90 -14.74 25.37 9.80
CA GLY A 90 -15.93 24.70 9.25
C GLY A 90 -15.65 23.83 8.02
N ARG A 91 -14.36 23.61 7.66
CA ARG A 91 -14.03 22.70 6.55
C ARG A 91 -14.40 21.27 6.92
N ARG A 92 -15.06 20.57 6.02
CA ARG A 92 -15.28 19.12 6.11
C ARG A 92 -14.06 18.37 5.68
N ILE A 93 -13.66 17.42 6.52
CA ILE A 93 -12.61 16.46 6.23
C ILE A 93 -13.31 15.17 5.79
N HIS A 94 -13.18 14.85 4.50
CA HIS A 94 -13.69 13.60 3.95
C HIS A 94 -12.75 12.46 4.33
N VAL A 95 -13.29 11.42 4.94
CA VAL A 95 -12.51 10.26 5.36
C VAL A 95 -13.00 9.00 4.68
N THR A 96 -12.05 8.18 4.27
CA THR A 96 -12.28 6.77 3.91
C THR A 96 -11.97 5.95 5.15
N ILE A 97 -12.86 5.08 5.58
CA ILE A 97 -12.68 4.26 6.77
C ILE A 97 -12.39 2.80 6.39
N ASN A 98 -11.77 2.06 7.30
CA ASN A 98 -11.72 0.62 7.18
C ASN A 98 -13.12 0.03 7.40
N ALA A 99 -13.59 -0.79 6.47
CA ALA A 99 -14.95 -1.34 6.50
C ALA A 99 -15.21 -2.13 7.79
N VAL A 100 -16.38 -1.93 8.37
CA VAL A 100 -16.81 -2.67 9.55
C VAL A 100 -17.22 -4.09 9.17
N ASN A 101 -17.88 -4.25 8.02
CA ASN A 101 -18.31 -5.53 7.48
C ASN A 101 -17.45 -5.89 6.26
N PRO A 102 -16.58 -6.88 6.36
CA PRO A 102 -15.77 -7.33 5.23
C PRO A 102 -16.67 -7.99 4.18
N LYS A 103 -16.21 -7.94 2.93
CA LYS A 103 -16.84 -8.70 1.85
C LYS A 103 -16.61 -10.19 2.08
N GLU A 104 -17.67 -10.99 2.01
CA GLU A 104 -17.58 -12.44 2.06
C GLU A 104 -17.21 -13.02 0.69
N ILE A 105 -16.37 -14.04 0.71
CA ILE A 105 -15.86 -14.73 -0.49
C ILE A 105 -15.95 -16.23 -0.28
N THR A 106 -16.34 -16.94 -1.34
CA THR A 106 -16.36 -18.40 -1.35
C THR A 106 -14.99 -18.96 -1.70
N ILE A 107 -14.48 -19.87 -0.89
CA ILE A 107 -13.19 -20.55 -1.09
C ILE A 107 -13.28 -21.46 -2.32
N PRO A 108 -12.34 -21.35 -3.28
CA PRO A 108 -12.26 -22.27 -4.40
C PRO A 108 -11.73 -23.64 -4.01
N ASP A 109 -11.96 -24.64 -4.86
CA ASP A 109 -11.28 -25.92 -4.77
C ASP A 109 -9.90 -25.81 -5.43
N LEU A 110 -8.85 -25.93 -4.63
CA LEU A 110 -7.47 -25.82 -5.08
C LEU A 110 -6.75 -27.17 -5.08
N VAL A 111 -7.36 -28.20 -4.50
CA VAL A 111 -6.75 -29.53 -4.41
C VAL A 111 -6.57 -30.12 -5.80
N GLY A 112 -5.38 -30.65 -6.07
CA GLY A 112 -5.01 -31.18 -7.38
C GLY A 112 -4.54 -30.15 -8.41
N HIS A 113 -4.66 -28.84 -8.13
CA HIS A 113 -4.09 -27.81 -8.98
C HIS A 113 -2.59 -27.65 -8.73
N SER A 114 -1.87 -27.12 -9.72
CA SER A 114 -0.50 -26.65 -9.47
C SER A 114 -0.50 -25.44 -8.54
N MET A 115 0.53 -25.27 -7.73
CA MET A 115 0.71 -24.11 -6.84
C MET A 115 0.50 -22.78 -7.58
N ARG A 116 1.01 -22.66 -8.81
CA ARG A 116 0.85 -21.46 -9.64
C ARG A 116 -0.62 -21.19 -10.01
N GLN A 117 -1.36 -22.22 -10.39
CA GLN A 117 -2.80 -22.10 -10.68
C GLN A 117 -3.58 -21.75 -9.41
N ALA A 118 -3.28 -22.41 -8.28
CA ALA A 118 -3.92 -22.14 -7.01
C ALA A 118 -3.67 -20.69 -6.55
N LYS A 119 -2.43 -20.17 -6.67
CA LYS A 119 -2.09 -18.77 -6.40
C LYS A 119 -2.94 -17.83 -7.25
N ALA A 120 -3.01 -18.05 -8.56
CA ALA A 120 -3.79 -17.21 -9.47
C ALA A 120 -5.30 -17.23 -9.13
N GLU A 121 -5.84 -18.40 -8.79
CA GLU A 121 -7.25 -18.56 -8.40
C GLU A 121 -7.56 -17.82 -7.08
N LEU A 122 -6.70 -17.96 -6.06
CA LEU A 122 -6.82 -17.21 -4.80
C LEU A 122 -6.85 -15.70 -5.05
N MET A 123 -5.86 -15.19 -5.80
CA MET A 123 -5.75 -13.76 -6.10
C MET A 123 -6.96 -13.25 -6.90
N SER A 124 -7.46 -14.02 -7.87
CA SER A 124 -8.63 -13.63 -8.68
C SER A 124 -9.90 -13.46 -7.84
N ARG A 125 -9.99 -14.17 -6.72
CA ARG A 125 -11.10 -14.10 -5.78
C ARG A 125 -10.89 -13.10 -4.64
N GLY A 126 -9.72 -12.46 -4.59
CA GLY A 126 -9.38 -11.52 -3.52
C GLY A 126 -9.00 -12.23 -2.21
N LEU A 127 -8.47 -13.45 -2.32
CA LEU A 127 -7.83 -14.19 -1.24
C LEU A 127 -6.32 -14.05 -1.35
N VAL A 128 -5.61 -14.26 -0.25
CA VAL A 128 -4.15 -14.12 -0.18
C VAL A 128 -3.51 -15.50 -0.04
N LEU A 129 -2.50 -15.79 -0.87
CA LEU A 129 -1.66 -16.96 -0.65
C LEU A 129 -0.80 -16.74 0.60
N GLY A 130 -0.91 -17.65 1.55
CA GLY A 130 -0.11 -17.72 2.77
C GLY A 130 1.15 -18.55 2.57
N ARG A 131 1.39 -19.46 3.51
CA ARG A 131 2.57 -20.33 3.51
C ARG A 131 2.41 -21.49 2.55
N LEU A 132 3.52 -21.87 1.92
CA LEU A 132 3.70 -23.10 1.18
C LEU A 132 4.31 -24.15 2.14
N ILE A 133 3.54 -25.16 2.50
CA ILE A 133 3.94 -26.23 3.41
C ILE A 133 4.25 -27.47 2.57
N TYR A 134 5.54 -27.73 2.36
CA TYR A 134 5.99 -28.83 1.53
C TYR A 134 5.95 -30.15 2.27
N VAL A 135 5.33 -31.17 1.66
CA VAL A 135 5.28 -32.55 2.17
C VAL A 135 5.74 -33.51 1.08
N LYS A 136 6.33 -34.64 1.47
CA LYS A 136 6.84 -35.63 0.52
C LYS A 136 5.71 -36.18 -0.35
N ASP A 137 5.87 -36.04 -1.66
CA ASP A 137 4.92 -36.49 -2.68
C ASP A 137 5.67 -36.84 -3.98
N ILE A 138 4.98 -37.50 -4.91
CA ILE A 138 5.52 -37.84 -6.24
C ILE A 138 5.53 -36.62 -7.18
N ALA A 139 4.63 -35.66 -6.97
CA ALA A 139 4.45 -34.47 -7.80
C ALA A 139 4.86 -33.21 -7.02
N THR A 140 5.89 -32.52 -7.51
CA THR A 140 6.33 -31.24 -6.95
C THR A 140 5.35 -30.12 -7.30
N ASN A 141 5.07 -29.24 -6.34
CA ASN A 141 4.17 -28.09 -6.49
C ASN A 141 2.71 -28.43 -6.86
N ASN A 142 2.26 -29.65 -6.55
CA ASN A 142 0.84 -30.01 -6.63
C ASN A 142 0.17 -29.75 -5.28
N VAL A 143 -0.98 -29.07 -5.24
CA VAL A 143 -1.72 -28.76 -4.02
C VAL A 143 -2.40 -30.03 -3.51
N ILE A 144 -2.07 -30.42 -2.27
CA ILE A 144 -2.62 -31.60 -1.59
C ILE A 144 -3.74 -31.18 -0.64
N ARG A 145 -3.60 -30.07 0.07
CA ARG A 145 -4.60 -29.51 0.99
C ARG A 145 -4.55 -27.98 0.99
N GLN A 146 -5.66 -27.37 1.34
CA GLN A 146 -5.78 -25.93 1.56
C GLN A 146 -6.18 -25.68 3.02
N LEU A 147 -5.51 -24.74 3.68
CA LEU A 147 -5.70 -24.46 5.09
C LEU A 147 -6.06 -22.99 5.30
N HIS A 148 -6.93 -22.73 6.27
CA HIS A 148 -7.21 -21.39 6.79
C HIS A 148 -7.02 -21.39 8.29
N ASP A 149 -6.20 -20.47 8.80
CA ASP A 149 -5.79 -20.41 10.21
C ASP A 149 -5.28 -21.76 10.76
N GLY A 150 -4.53 -22.49 9.91
CA GLY A 150 -3.91 -23.77 10.24
C GLY A 150 -4.86 -24.99 10.19
N ASN A 151 -6.13 -24.81 9.89
CA ASN A 151 -7.12 -25.87 9.77
C ASN A 151 -7.49 -26.14 8.31
N ASP A 152 -7.78 -27.41 8.00
CA ASP A 152 -8.30 -27.76 6.67
C ASP A 152 -9.60 -27.00 6.39
N VAL A 153 -9.68 -26.38 5.22
CA VAL A 153 -10.87 -25.64 4.80
C VAL A 153 -11.52 -26.30 3.59
N THR A 154 -12.84 -26.48 3.69
CA THR A 154 -13.62 -27.13 2.64
C THR A 154 -13.89 -26.14 1.49
N PRO A 155 -13.70 -26.53 0.21
CA PRO A 155 -14.16 -25.75 -0.92
C PRO A 155 -15.65 -25.39 -0.80
N GLY A 156 -16.02 -24.17 -1.18
CA GLY A 156 -17.38 -23.66 -1.04
C GLY A 156 -17.67 -22.98 0.30
N SER A 157 -16.81 -23.09 1.30
CA SER A 157 -16.95 -22.35 2.56
C SER A 157 -16.84 -20.85 2.32
N VAL A 158 -17.56 -20.06 3.12
CA VAL A 158 -17.55 -18.59 3.05
C VAL A 158 -16.59 -18.04 4.10
N ILE A 159 -15.69 -17.17 3.66
CA ILE A 159 -14.72 -16.46 4.51
C ILE A 159 -14.63 -14.99 4.13
N GLU A 160 -13.97 -14.19 4.96
CA GLU A 160 -13.74 -12.78 4.69
C GLU A 160 -12.76 -12.59 3.50
N SER A 161 -12.96 -11.54 2.69
CA SER A 161 -11.97 -11.14 1.69
C SER A 161 -10.60 -10.87 2.33
N GLU A 162 -9.54 -10.97 1.54
CA GLU A 162 -8.14 -10.87 2.00
C GLU A 162 -7.76 -11.91 3.08
N SER A 163 -8.57 -12.95 3.27
CA SER A 163 -8.18 -14.07 4.14
C SER A 163 -7.01 -14.83 3.53
N VAL A 164 -6.10 -15.25 4.40
CA VAL A 164 -4.88 -15.96 4.03
C VAL A 164 -5.16 -17.45 3.96
N ILE A 165 -4.81 -18.07 2.84
CA ILE A 165 -4.93 -19.52 2.62
C ILE A 165 -3.53 -20.10 2.49
N ASP A 166 -3.15 -20.94 3.44
CA ASP A 166 -1.92 -21.74 3.36
C ASP A 166 -2.17 -22.95 2.46
N LEU A 167 -1.17 -23.35 1.68
CA LEU A 167 -1.24 -24.50 0.81
C LEU A 167 -0.26 -25.57 1.27
N VAL A 168 -0.77 -26.80 1.48
CA VAL A 168 0.07 -27.99 1.60
C VAL A 168 0.35 -28.49 0.19
N VAL A 169 1.60 -28.50 -0.20
CA VAL A 169 2.04 -28.84 -1.57
C VAL A 169 3.01 -29.99 -1.59
N GLY A 170 2.96 -30.79 -2.63
CA GLY A 170 3.83 -31.92 -2.83
C GLY A 170 5.27 -31.51 -3.12
N LEU A 171 6.21 -32.33 -2.70
CA LEU A 171 7.64 -32.21 -2.96
C LEU A 171 8.23 -33.57 -3.33
N ASN A 172 8.70 -33.69 -4.55
CA ASN A 172 9.52 -34.82 -4.96
C ASN A 172 10.94 -34.65 -4.42
N SER A 173 11.48 -35.69 -3.86
CA SER A 173 12.85 -35.64 -3.25
C SER A 173 13.97 -35.31 -4.24
N ARG A 174 13.71 -35.33 -5.54
CA ARG A 174 14.67 -34.90 -6.60
C ARG A 174 14.64 -33.39 -6.85
N ASP A 175 13.58 -32.70 -6.46
CA ASP A 175 13.32 -31.28 -6.78
C ASP A 175 13.34 -30.41 -5.50
N ALA A 176 14.07 -30.82 -4.48
CA ALA A 176 13.96 -30.20 -3.16
C ALA A 176 14.57 -28.78 -3.06
N SER A 177 15.37 -28.38 -4.05
CA SER A 177 16.09 -27.10 -4.01
C SER A 177 15.54 -26.08 -5.00
N THR A 178 15.70 -24.81 -4.66
CA THR A 178 15.36 -23.66 -5.49
C THR A 178 16.40 -22.56 -5.31
N ILE A 179 16.22 -21.46 -6.01
CA ILE A 179 17.12 -20.29 -5.96
C ILE A 179 16.38 -19.14 -5.29
N ALA A 180 17.03 -18.46 -4.35
CA ALA A 180 16.48 -17.24 -3.76
C ALA A 180 16.46 -16.11 -4.83
N PRO A 181 15.29 -15.49 -5.09
CA PRO A 181 15.21 -14.36 -5.99
C PRO A 181 15.92 -13.13 -5.42
N TYR A 182 16.35 -12.22 -6.29
CA TYR A 182 16.85 -10.90 -5.88
C TYR A 182 15.65 -9.96 -5.70
N LEU A 183 15.45 -9.49 -4.47
CA LEU A 183 14.27 -8.71 -4.08
C LEU A 183 14.54 -7.20 -3.83
N PRO A 184 15.80 -6.75 -3.57
CA PRO A 184 16.04 -5.34 -3.32
C PRO A 184 15.51 -4.43 -4.44
N GLY A 185 14.85 -3.33 -4.05
CA GLY A 185 14.16 -2.43 -4.96
C GLY A 185 12.68 -2.78 -5.25
N LEU A 186 12.24 -3.98 -4.92
CA LEU A 186 10.83 -4.35 -5.07
C LEU A 186 9.99 -3.80 -3.92
N LYS A 187 8.75 -3.39 -4.21
CA LYS A 187 7.75 -3.12 -3.19
C LYS A 187 7.35 -4.41 -2.48
N TYR A 188 6.86 -4.28 -1.25
CA TYR A 188 6.50 -5.42 -0.41
C TYR A 188 5.66 -6.50 -1.14
N LEU A 189 4.55 -6.11 -1.78
CA LEU A 189 3.68 -7.07 -2.46
C LEU A 189 4.39 -7.79 -3.62
N SER A 190 5.15 -7.06 -4.43
CA SER A 190 5.93 -7.66 -5.54
C SER A 190 7.02 -8.59 -5.03
N ALA A 191 7.65 -8.27 -3.89
CA ALA A 191 8.62 -9.15 -3.25
C ALA A 191 7.97 -10.45 -2.76
N VAL A 192 6.80 -10.37 -2.12
CA VAL A 192 6.03 -11.56 -1.69
C VAL A 192 5.68 -12.45 -2.89
N GLU A 193 5.22 -11.85 -4.00
CA GLU A 193 4.92 -12.58 -5.23
C GLU A 193 6.14 -13.30 -5.79
N ALA A 194 7.29 -12.62 -5.86
CA ALA A 194 8.55 -13.19 -6.33
C ALA A 194 9.04 -14.34 -5.45
N VAL A 195 8.91 -14.22 -4.13
CA VAL A 195 9.24 -15.29 -3.17
C VAL A 195 8.40 -16.54 -3.43
N HIS A 196 7.08 -16.40 -3.55
CA HIS A 196 6.18 -17.51 -3.82
C HIS A 196 6.44 -18.14 -5.20
N ASP A 197 6.76 -17.34 -6.22
CA ASP A 197 7.06 -17.85 -7.57
C ASP A 197 8.33 -18.73 -7.60
N HIS A 198 9.22 -18.55 -6.63
CA HIS A 198 10.40 -19.38 -6.40
C HIS A 198 10.14 -20.51 -5.39
N SER A 199 8.87 -20.80 -5.07
CA SER A 199 8.50 -21.88 -4.13
C SER A 199 9.05 -21.69 -2.72
N LEU A 200 9.22 -20.44 -2.30
CA LEU A 200 9.71 -20.03 -1.00
C LEU A 200 8.61 -19.32 -0.20
N ASN A 201 8.86 -19.12 1.08
CA ASN A 201 7.98 -18.41 2.00
C ASN A 201 8.58 -17.06 2.40
N VAL A 202 7.70 -16.09 2.74
CA VAL A 202 8.12 -14.88 3.42
C VAL A 202 8.20 -15.18 4.92
N GLY A 203 9.37 -14.92 5.49
CA GLY A 203 9.61 -15.04 6.92
C GLY A 203 9.29 -13.74 7.68
N ASN A 204 10.22 -13.27 8.50
CA ASN A 204 10.05 -12.01 9.19
C ASN A 204 10.14 -10.83 8.21
N VAL A 205 9.23 -9.87 8.39
CA VAL A 205 9.21 -8.61 7.66
C VAL A 205 9.51 -7.50 8.65
N THR A 206 10.61 -6.80 8.44
CA THR A 206 11.06 -5.72 9.31
C THR A 206 11.03 -4.40 8.54
N PHE A 207 10.28 -3.45 9.05
CA PHE A 207 10.26 -2.08 8.56
C PHE A 207 11.22 -1.24 9.39
N ASP A 208 11.95 -0.34 8.75
CA ASP A 208 12.81 0.59 9.45
C ASP A 208 12.03 1.82 9.97
N GLU A 209 12.74 2.75 10.61
CA GLU A 209 12.17 3.96 11.22
C GLU A 209 11.52 4.95 10.23
N THR A 210 11.71 4.77 8.93
CA THR A 210 11.09 5.60 7.89
C THR A 210 9.63 5.25 7.67
N VAL A 211 9.20 4.04 8.06
CA VAL A 211 7.86 3.49 7.83
C VAL A 211 7.02 3.64 9.11
N ASN A 212 6.14 4.63 9.13
CA ASN A 212 5.36 4.97 10.32
C ASN A 212 3.85 4.71 10.18
N SER A 213 3.37 4.49 8.96
CA SER A 213 1.95 4.28 8.66
C SER A 213 1.73 3.04 7.80
N TYR A 214 0.48 2.60 7.70
CA TYR A 214 0.10 1.54 6.77
C TYR A 214 0.36 1.95 5.31
N GLU A 215 0.09 3.20 4.94
CA GLU A 215 0.36 3.73 3.60
C GLU A 215 1.86 3.70 3.29
N ASP A 216 2.72 4.02 4.27
CA ASP A 216 4.17 3.90 4.15
C ASP A 216 4.58 2.46 3.86
N SER A 217 3.99 1.50 4.55
CA SER A 217 4.31 0.08 4.36
C SER A 217 3.98 -0.44 2.95
N LEU A 218 2.95 0.14 2.28
CA LEU A 218 2.61 -0.19 0.90
C LEU A 218 3.60 0.39 -0.11
N ASN A 219 4.27 1.48 0.25
CA ASN A 219 5.24 2.16 -0.60
C ASN A 219 6.69 1.79 -0.29
N ALA A 220 6.93 1.17 0.86
CA ALA A 220 8.26 0.71 1.25
C ALA A 220 8.82 -0.33 0.27
N VAL A 221 10.13 -0.24 0.03
CA VAL A 221 10.87 -1.15 -0.84
C VAL A 221 11.83 -1.99 -0.04
N VAL A 222 12.09 -3.19 -0.50
CA VAL A 222 13.09 -4.08 0.08
C VAL A 222 14.48 -3.46 -0.14
N TYR A 223 15.24 -3.25 0.93
CA TYR A 223 16.64 -2.82 0.83
C TYR A 223 17.61 -3.94 1.21
N ASN A 224 17.15 -4.96 1.94
CA ASN A 224 17.93 -6.14 2.27
C ASN A 224 17.04 -7.37 2.41
N GLN A 225 17.59 -8.55 2.19
CA GLN A 225 16.93 -9.85 2.38
C GLN A 225 17.91 -10.86 2.98
N GLU A 226 17.39 -11.86 3.67
CA GLU A 226 18.18 -12.98 4.20
C GLU A 226 17.47 -14.31 3.89
N PRO A 227 18.18 -15.26 3.21
CA PRO A 227 19.52 -15.10 2.63
C PRO A 227 19.53 -14.17 1.40
N MET A 228 20.68 -13.49 1.20
CA MET A 228 20.93 -12.78 -0.06
C MET A 228 21.22 -13.80 -1.16
N PRO A 229 20.68 -13.57 -2.39
CA PRO A 229 20.98 -14.45 -3.50
C PRO A 229 22.46 -14.33 -3.87
N ASN A 230 23.13 -15.46 -3.96
CA ASN A 230 24.41 -15.60 -4.63
C ASN A 230 24.46 -16.99 -5.26
N ASP A 231 25.37 -17.21 -6.20
CA ASP A 231 25.49 -18.46 -6.97
C ASP A 231 25.80 -19.71 -6.10
N SER A 232 26.12 -19.51 -4.84
CA SER A 232 26.53 -20.58 -3.91
C SER A 232 25.45 -20.94 -2.89
N ILE A 233 24.37 -20.15 -2.77
CA ILE A 233 23.30 -20.39 -1.78
C ILE A 233 22.14 -21.13 -2.44
N ILE A 234 22.10 -22.43 -2.18
CA ILE A 234 20.94 -23.27 -2.50
C ILE A 234 20.00 -23.24 -1.31
N VAL A 235 18.75 -22.83 -1.53
CA VAL A 235 17.69 -22.86 -0.55
C VAL A 235 16.73 -23.99 -0.86
N ASN A 236 16.06 -24.56 0.15
CA ASN A 236 15.07 -25.59 -0.09
C ASN A 236 13.70 -24.97 -0.37
N MET A 237 12.90 -25.66 -1.18
CA MET A 237 11.50 -25.28 -1.35
C MET A 237 10.78 -25.24 0.00
N GLY A 238 10.05 -24.16 0.26
CA GLY A 238 9.38 -23.93 1.54
C GLY A 238 10.21 -23.18 2.57
N ASP A 239 11.51 -22.97 2.34
CA ASP A 239 12.33 -22.12 3.22
C ASP A 239 11.83 -20.68 3.21
N SER A 240 12.14 -19.94 4.27
CA SER A 240 11.66 -18.56 4.45
C SER A 240 12.75 -17.56 4.16
N LEU A 241 12.40 -16.50 3.42
CA LEU A 241 13.22 -15.30 3.23
C LEU A 241 12.77 -14.20 4.19
N HIS A 242 13.69 -13.63 4.94
CA HIS A 242 13.46 -12.47 5.78
C HIS A 242 13.64 -11.19 4.95
N LEU A 243 12.72 -10.23 5.10
CA LEU A 243 12.70 -9.01 4.30
C LEU A 243 12.87 -7.78 5.19
N TYR A 244 13.70 -6.85 4.75
CA TYR A 244 13.95 -5.56 5.40
C TYR A 244 13.53 -4.45 4.45
N LEU A 245 12.58 -3.61 4.86
CA LEU A 245 11.94 -2.60 4.03
C LEU A 245 12.17 -1.19 4.55
N THR A 246 12.26 -0.24 3.62
CA THR A 246 12.51 1.18 3.87
C THR A 246 11.78 2.06 2.87
N LEU A 247 11.54 3.32 3.22
CA LEU A 247 11.19 4.38 2.26
C LEU A 247 12.42 5.12 1.71
N ASP A 248 13.58 4.92 2.32
CA ASP A 248 14.84 5.52 1.85
C ASP A 248 15.46 4.69 0.73
N HIS A 249 15.21 5.09 -0.51
CA HIS A 249 15.71 4.42 -1.70
C HIS A 249 17.24 4.44 -1.83
N SER A 250 17.96 5.30 -1.07
CA SER A 250 19.43 5.34 -1.09
C SER A 250 20.05 4.10 -0.46
N ARG A 251 19.29 3.33 0.33
CA ARG A 251 19.72 2.09 0.97
C ARG A 251 19.66 0.87 0.05
N ILE A 252 19.06 1.00 -1.13
CA ILE A 252 18.95 -0.12 -2.08
C ILE A 252 20.35 -0.43 -2.64
N PRO A 253 20.83 -1.68 -2.55
CA PRO A 253 22.12 -2.05 -3.12
C PRO A 253 22.12 -1.82 -4.64
N VAL A 254 23.13 -1.12 -5.13
CA VAL A 254 23.37 -1.01 -6.58
C VAL A 254 24.08 -2.28 -7.01
N LEU A 255 23.43 -3.05 -7.88
CA LEU A 255 24.12 -4.20 -8.51
C LEU A 255 25.29 -3.67 -9.31
N PRO A 256 26.49 -4.28 -9.19
CA PRO A 256 27.57 -3.97 -10.10
C PRO A 256 27.09 -4.25 -11.51
N VAL A 257 27.13 -3.23 -12.37
CA VAL A 257 26.91 -3.40 -13.80
C VAL A 257 28.04 -4.31 -14.28
N GLU A 258 27.72 -5.55 -14.70
CA GLU A 258 28.67 -6.33 -15.48
C GLU A 258 28.98 -5.51 -16.74
N GLU A 259 30.20 -4.95 -16.80
CA GLU A 259 30.71 -4.41 -18.05
C GLU A 259 30.72 -5.56 -19.04
N GLU A 260 29.81 -5.52 -20.03
CA GLU A 260 29.94 -6.38 -21.21
C GLU A 260 31.36 -6.17 -21.73
N VAL A 261 32.21 -7.17 -21.56
CA VAL A 261 33.49 -7.25 -22.24
C VAL A 261 33.14 -7.37 -23.71
N VAL A 262 33.07 -6.22 -24.38
CA VAL A 262 33.01 -6.17 -25.85
C VAL A 262 34.35 -6.77 -26.32
N ASP A 263 34.30 -8.07 -26.53
CA ASP A 263 35.41 -8.81 -27.14
C ASP A 263 35.61 -8.17 -28.51
N SER A 264 36.68 -7.38 -28.63
CA SER A 264 37.07 -6.75 -29.87
C SER A 264 37.48 -7.87 -30.85
N LEU A 265 36.51 -8.26 -31.69
CA LEU A 265 36.80 -9.09 -32.84
C LEU A 265 37.85 -8.37 -33.68
N GLU A 266 39.09 -8.80 -33.58
CA GLU A 266 40.14 -8.52 -34.54
C GLU A 266 39.68 -8.93 -35.95
N ILE A 267 39.37 -7.91 -36.75
CA ILE A 267 39.15 -8.11 -38.18
C ILE A 267 40.52 -8.49 -38.79
N VAL A 268 40.75 -9.79 -38.90
CA VAL A 268 41.88 -10.28 -39.70
C VAL A 268 41.53 -10.02 -41.16
N ALA A 269 42.06 -8.93 -41.71
CA ALA A 269 42.05 -8.68 -43.13
C ALA A 269 42.93 -9.74 -43.85
N TYR A 270 42.30 -10.54 -44.68
CA TYR A 270 43.03 -11.36 -45.68
C TYR A 270 43.33 -10.48 -46.88
N GLU A 271 44.62 -10.25 -47.14
CA GLU A 271 45.11 -9.87 -48.47
C GLU A 271 45.14 -11.08 -49.43
#